data_a436b2d4602af79f49368dd792ccaa40
#
_entry.id   a436b2d4602af79f49368dd792ccaa40
#
_cell.length_a   1.000
_cell.length_b   1.000
_cell.length_c   1.000
_cell.angle_alpha   90.00
_cell.angle_beta   90.00
_cell.angle_gamma   90.00
#
_symmetry.space_group_name_H-M   'P 1'
#
loop_
_entity.id
_entity.type
_entity.pdbx_description
1 polymer ?
#
loop_
_entity_poly.entity_id
_entity_poly.type
_entity_poly.pdbx_seq_one_letter_code
_entity_poly.pdbx_strand_id
1 'polypeptide(L)'
;MNRRFGNTAVAAVVAAALLLFVAAPRVHADDRGKCQHAIEKAEARLDKAIHDKGEHSRDAEDRRRDLNAERERCWNQYHQWWNGKDHRWEAEHNWEQR
;
A
#
# COMPACT_ATOMS: atom_id res chain seq x y z
N MET A 1 -46.61 -28.01 3.00
CA MET A 1 -45.93 -27.37 4.13
C MET A 1 -44.44 -27.52 4.07
N ASN A 2 -43.90 -28.68 3.80
CA ASN A 2 -42.45 -28.86 3.77
C ASN A 2 -41.75 -28.05 2.69
N ARG A 3 -42.43 -27.72 1.62
CA ARG A 3 -41.85 -26.93 0.53
C ARG A 3 -41.46 -25.53 0.93
N ARG A 4 -42.21 -24.91 1.85
CA ARG A 4 -41.93 -23.52 2.30
C ARG A 4 -40.65 -23.42 3.11
N PHE A 5 -40.36 -24.43 3.91
CA PHE A 5 -39.16 -24.44 4.72
C PHE A 5 -37.90 -24.60 3.88
N GLY A 6 -37.93 -25.44 2.84
CA GLY A 6 -36.79 -25.60 1.96
C GLY A 6 -36.40 -24.39 1.21
N ASN A 7 -37.35 -23.60 0.73
CA ASN A 7 -37.09 -22.37 0.00
C ASN A 7 -36.48 -21.29 0.90
N THR A 8 -36.92 -21.18 2.13
CA THR A 8 -36.40 -20.22 3.08
C THR A 8 -34.94 -20.50 3.43
N ALA A 9 -34.58 -21.76 3.63
CA ALA A 9 -33.21 -22.15 3.96
C ALA A 9 -32.23 -21.84 2.82
N VAL A 10 -32.60 -22.07 1.58
CA VAL A 10 -31.76 -21.79 0.41
C VAL A 10 -31.49 -20.30 0.27
N ALA A 11 -32.48 -19.47 0.46
CA ALA A 11 -32.32 -18.01 0.35
C ALA A 11 -31.33 -17.48 1.40
N ALA A 12 -31.36 -17.99 2.62
CA ALA A 12 -30.45 -17.56 3.67
C ALA A 12 -28.98 -17.89 3.36
N VAL A 13 -28.71 -19.05 2.80
CA VAL A 13 -27.35 -19.46 2.43
C VAL A 13 -26.76 -18.57 1.34
N VAL A 14 -27.55 -18.24 0.34
CA VAL A 14 -27.09 -17.38 -0.78
C VAL A 14 -26.73 -15.98 -0.28
N ALA A 15 -27.52 -15.41 0.62
CA ALA A 15 -27.26 -14.09 1.18
C ALA A 15 -25.95 -14.04 1.96
N ALA A 16 -25.65 -15.06 2.75
CA ALA A 16 -24.40 -15.12 3.52
C ALA A 16 -23.17 -15.20 2.61
N ALA A 17 -23.24 -15.96 1.51
CA ALA A 17 -22.13 -16.08 0.56
C ALA A 17 -21.83 -14.75 -0.12
N LEU A 18 -22.84 -13.99 -0.48
CA LEU A 18 -22.67 -12.69 -1.12
C LEU A 18 -21.97 -11.68 -0.21
N LEU A 19 -22.29 -11.66 1.07
CA LEU A 19 -21.66 -10.76 2.04
C LEU A 19 -20.18 -11.04 2.18
N LEU A 20 -19.76 -12.29 2.23
CA LEU A 20 -18.36 -12.66 2.33
C LEU A 20 -17.55 -12.23 1.10
N PHE A 21 -18.15 -12.33 -0.07
CA PHE A 21 -17.48 -11.98 -1.31
C PHE A 21 -17.24 -10.48 -1.46
N VAL A 22 -18.14 -9.65 -0.99
CA VAL A 22 -18.03 -8.19 -1.11
C VAL A 22 -17.00 -7.60 -0.15
N ALA A 23 -16.75 -8.20 1.01
CA ALA A 23 -15.85 -7.67 2.02
C ALA A 23 -14.36 -7.77 1.64
N ALA A 24 -13.94 -8.81 0.92
CA ALA A 24 -12.54 -9.10 0.66
C ALA A 24 -11.81 -8.11 -0.27
N PRO A 25 -12.38 -7.60 -1.40
CA PRO A 25 -11.61 -6.77 -2.34
C PRO A 25 -11.34 -5.32 -1.91
N ARG A 26 -12.07 -4.79 -0.94
CA ARG A 26 -11.98 -3.36 -0.59
C ARG A 26 -10.75 -2.98 0.21
N VAL A 27 -10.22 -3.89 0.99
CA VAL A 27 -9.15 -3.60 1.95
C VAL A 27 -7.83 -3.28 1.26
N HIS A 28 -7.53 -3.94 0.15
CA HIS A 28 -6.24 -3.83 -0.52
C HIS A 28 -6.03 -2.51 -1.28
N ALA A 29 -7.07 -1.94 -1.86
CA ALA A 29 -6.95 -0.71 -2.65
C ALA A 29 -6.63 0.51 -1.79
N ASP A 30 -7.27 0.63 -0.61
CA ASP A 30 -7.05 1.75 0.30
C ASP A 30 -5.65 1.73 0.90
N ASP A 31 -5.13 0.55 1.22
CA ASP A 31 -3.82 0.42 1.84
C ASP A 31 -2.68 0.76 0.87
N ARG A 32 -2.82 0.44 -0.41
CA ARG A 32 -1.83 0.82 -1.42
C ARG A 32 -1.73 2.34 -1.57
N GLY A 33 -2.87 3.02 -1.52
CA GLY A 33 -2.90 4.47 -1.56
C GLY A 33 -2.17 5.11 -0.39
N LYS A 34 -2.31 4.56 0.80
CA LYS A 34 -1.60 5.04 1.99
C LYS A 34 -0.10 4.82 1.86
N CYS A 35 0.30 3.68 1.33
CA CYS A 35 1.69 3.35 1.08
C CYS A 35 2.32 4.32 0.08
N GLN A 36 1.66 4.58 -1.04
CA GLN A 36 2.09 5.56 -2.03
C GLN A 36 2.27 6.94 -1.41
N HIS A 37 1.29 7.39 -0.65
CA HIS A 37 1.32 8.70 -0.01
C HIS A 37 2.48 8.82 0.99
N ALA A 38 2.73 7.77 1.78
CA ALA A 38 3.83 7.75 2.74
C ALA A 38 5.19 7.88 2.05
N ILE A 39 5.38 7.18 0.94
CA ILE A 39 6.61 7.28 0.15
C ILE A 39 6.76 8.67 -0.46
N GLU A 40 5.71 9.22 -1.06
CA GLU A 40 5.75 10.56 -1.65
C GLU A 40 6.10 11.62 -0.61
N LYS A 41 5.55 11.50 0.58
CA LYS A 41 5.83 12.40 1.68
C LYS A 41 7.28 12.29 2.15
N ALA A 42 7.81 11.08 2.24
CA ALA A 42 9.21 10.84 2.61
C ALA A 42 10.17 11.37 1.53
N GLU A 43 9.83 11.22 0.26
CA GLU A 43 10.62 11.80 -0.84
C GLU A 43 10.67 13.33 -0.77
N ALA A 44 9.54 13.96 -0.49
CA ALA A 44 9.48 15.42 -0.34
C ALA A 44 10.37 15.91 0.80
N ARG A 45 10.39 15.19 1.93
CA ARG A 45 11.25 15.54 3.06
C ARG A 45 12.73 15.39 2.74
N LEU A 46 13.08 14.35 1.99
CA LEU A 46 14.46 14.15 1.55
C LEU A 46 14.88 15.29 0.60
N ASP A 47 14.06 15.62 -0.38
CA ASP A 47 14.35 16.70 -1.31
C ASP A 47 14.56 18.02 -0.59
N LYS A 48 13.74 18.31 0.40
CA LYS A 48 13.88 19.49 1.22
C LYS A 48 15.19 19.48 2.02
N ALA A 49 15.54 18.35 2.60
CA ALA A 49 16.79 18.24 3.38
C ALA A 49 18.01 18.44 2.47
N ILE A 50 17.99 17.89 1.26
CA ILE A 50 19.06 18.08 0.29
C ILE A 50 19.19 19.55 -0.09
N HIS A 51 18.07 20.19 -0.36
CA HIS A 51 18.05 21.61 -0.75
C HIS A 51 18.57 22.53 0.37
N ASP A 52 18.14 22.29 1.62
CA ASP A 52 18.45 23.15 2.74
C ASP A 52 19.81 22.89 3.38
N LYS A 53 20.25 21.63 3.41
CA LYS A 53 21.43 21.19 4.15
C LYS A 53 22.53 20.57 3.27
N GLY A 54 22.18 20.15 2.05
CA GLY A 54 23.09 19.49 1.14
C GLY A 54 22.88 17.99 1.03
N GLU A 55 23.28 17.43 -0.10
CA GLU A 55 23.05 16.03 -0.44
C GLU A 55 23.72 15.05 0.53
N HIS A 56 24.89 15.42 1.05
CA HIS A 56 25.66 14.55 1.95
C HIS A 56 25.52 14.96 3.41
N SER A 57 24.55 15.81 3.72
CA SER A 57 24.32 16.22 5.11
C SER A 57 23.74 15.05 5.92
N ARG A 58 23.93 15.14 7.23
CA ARG A 58 23.36 14.16 8.16
C ARG A 58 21.84 14.12 8.06
N ASP A 59 21.22 15.29 7.90
CA ASP A 59 19.78 15.40 7.77
C ASP A 59 19.28 14.68 6.50
N ALA A 60 19.95 14.87 5.38
CA ALA A 60 19.61 14.15 4.14
C ALA A 60 19.77 12.65 4.28
N GLU A 61 20.82 12.19 4.97
CA GLU A 61 21.01 10.76 5.21
C GLU A 61 19.91 10.17 6.09
N ASP A 62 19.48 10.89 7.11
CA ASP A 62 18.39 10.47 7.98
C ASP A 62 17.08 10.35 7.18
N ARG A 63 16.81 11.34 6.32
CA ARG A 63 15.62 11.31 5.47
C ARG A 63 15.68 10.21 4.42
N ARG A 64 16.86 9.88 3.94
CA ARG A 64 17.04 8.77 2.99
C ARG A 64 16.75 7.43 3.66
N ARG A 65 17.15 7.27 4.90
CA ARG A 65 16.81 6.07 5.69
C ARG A 65 15.31 5.97 5.94
N ASP A 66 14.66 7.09 6.24
CA ASP A 66 13.20 7.11 6.42
C ASP A 66 12.47 6.70 5.14
N LEU A 67 12.93 7.22 4.01
CA LEU A 67 12.37 6.86 2.71
C LEU A 67 12.53 5.36 2.41
N ASN A 68 13.72 4.83 2.64
CA ASN A 68 13.96 3.40 2.43
C ASN A 68 13.12 2.54 3.36
N ALA A 69 12.89 2.98 4.59
CA ALA A 69 12.02 2.28 5.54
C ALA A 69 10.56 2.25 5.05
N GLU A 70 10.07 3.34 4.46
CA GLU A 70 8.72 3.37 3.89
C GLU A 70 8.60 2.44 2.67
N ARG A 71 9.61 2.44 1.81
CA ARG A 71 9.65 1.53 0.65
C ARG A 71 9.68 0.08 1.10
N GLU A 72 10.46 -0.25 2.14
CA GLU A 72 10.54 -1.59 2.68
C GLU A 72 9.22 -2.04 3.29
N ARG A 73 8.53 -1.14 3.97
CA ARG A 73 7.21 -1.42 4.54
C ARG A 73 6.20 -1.75 3.44
N CYS A 74 6.20 -1.00 2.35
CA CYS A 74 5.36 -1.27 1.19
C CYS A 74 5.68 -2.61 0.57
N TRP A 75 6.96 -2.90 0.40
CA TRP A 75 7.42 -4.16 -0.16
C TRP A 75 6.98 -5.36 0.68
N ASN A 76 7.13 -5.27 2.00
CA ASN A 76 6.74 -6.36 2.88
C ASN A 76 5.26 -6.66 2.85
N GLN A 77 4.46 -5.63 2.62
CA GLN A 77 3.00 -5.76 2.62
C GLN A 77 2.42 -6.15 1.26
N TYR A 78 2.98 -5.63 0.17
CA TYR A 78 2.39 -5.77 -1.18
C TYR A 78 3.32 -6.41 -2.20
N HIS A 79 4.59 -6.63 -1.88
CA HIS A 79 5.63 -7.02 -2.83
C HIS A 79 5.76 -6.04 -3.99
N GLN A 80 5.49 -4.78 -3.71
CA GLN A 80 5.63 -3.65 -4.62
C GLN A 80 6.02 -2.42 -3.80
N TRP A 81 6.64 -1.46 -4.45
CA TRP A 81 6.92 -0.16 -3.85
C TRP A 81 6.63 0.94 -4.87
N TRP A 82 6.31 2.13 -4.36
CA TRP A 82 5.99 3.27 -5.22
C TRP A 82 7.25 4.00 -5.62
N ASN A 83 7.47 4.15 -6.95
CA ASN A 83 8.54 4.94 -7.50
C ASN A 83 7.99 6.33 -7.85
N GLY A 84 8.23 7.31 -6.97
CA GLY A 84 7.69 8.65 -7.13
C GLY A 84 8.30 9.43 -8.28
N LYS A 85 9.50 9.09 -8.71
CA LYS A 85 10.15 9.74 -9.84
C LYS A 85 9.51 9.32 -11.16
N ASP A 86 9.22 8.04 -11.31
CA ASP A 86 8.64 7.49 -12.53
C ASP A 86 7.11 7.35 -12.45
N HIS A 87 6.51 7.69 -11.30
CA HIS A 87 5.06 7.61 -11.07
C HIS A 87 4.48 6.25 -11.38
N ARG A 88 5.10 5.18 -10.87
CA ARG A 88 4.62 3.82 -11.10
C ARG A 88 5.00 2.90 -9.94
N TRP A 89 4.28 1.80 -9.84
CA TRP A 89 4.59 0.73 -8.91
C TRP A 89 5.66 -0.17 -9.49
N GLU A 90 6.68 -0.44 -8.68
CA GLU A 90 7.77 -1.33 -9.05
C GLU A 90 7.60 -2.67 -8.34
N ALA A 91 7.81 -3.76 -9.08
CA ALA A 91 7.67 -5.13 -8.56
C ALA A 91 9.01 -5.79 -8.22
N GLU A 92 10.10 -5.01 -8.20
CA GLU A 92 11.45 -5.51 -7.88
C GLU A 92 12.00 -4.78 -6.68
N HIS A 93 12.66 -5.52 -5.78
CA HIS A 93 13.27 -4.97 -4.57
C HIS A 93 14.61 -4.31 -4.88
N ASN A 94 14.58 -3.19 -5.58
CA ASN A 94 15.79 -2.59 -6.14
C ASN A 94 15.93 -1.08 -5.95
N TRP A 95 15.22 -0.46 -5.02
CA TRP A 95 15.28 0.99 -4.85
C TRP A 95 16.63 1.50 -4.37
N GLU A 96 17.41 0.68 -3.70
CA GLU A 96 18.73 1.08 -3.20
C GLU A 96 19.77 1.19 -4.30
N GLN A 97 19.51 0.59 -5.45
CA GLN A 97 20.42 0.60 -6.59
C GLN A 97 20.21 1.79 -7.52
N ARG A 98 19.25 2.62 -7.24
CA ARG A 98 18.93 3.82 -8.01
C ARG A 98 19.35 5.07 -7.25
#